data_9b64b42b30238862b1fd9316e9c30638
#
_entry.id   9b64b42b30238862b1fd9316e9c30638
#
_cell.length_a   1.000
_cell.length_b   1.000
_cell.length_c   1.000
_cell.angle_alpha   90.00
_cell.angle_beta   90.00
_cell.angle_gamma   90.00
#
_symmetry.space_group_name_H-M   'P 1'
#
loop_
_entity.id
_entity.type
_entity.pdbx_description
1 polymer ?
#
loop_
_entity_poly.entity_id
_entity_poly.type
_entity_poly.pdbx_seq_one_letter_code
_entity_poly.pdbx_strand_id
1 'polypeptide(L)'
;MKIYKEYIKEYDDFPIEGIKYYDLNPLYKDGQLRTKLVEDCISAIVDSKLPTFDYVGVVESRGYIIGSMIAHELNRGLVLLRSKPNRLPGETSVVKHTLEYGDAQMECQKGNGRVLIVDDVIATGGTINGAIEVLTKAGYTPTSA
;
A
#
# COMPACT_ATOMS: atom_id res chain seq x y z
N MET A 1 6.78 -14.01 -10.41
CA MET A 1 7.66 -12.98 -9.81
C MET A 1 8.97 -12.72 -10.54
N LYS A 2 9.62 -13.67 -11.24
CA LYS A 2 10.87 -13.39 -12.00
C LYS A 2 10.70 -12.36 -13.14
N ILE A 3 9.53 -12.34 -13.78
CA ILE A 3 9.21 -11.45 -14.91
C ILE A 3 9.33 -9.96 -14.58
N TYR A 4 8.92 -9.54 -13.37
CA TYR A 4 8.87 -8.11 -13.02
C TYR A 4 10.23 -7.52 -12.67
N LYS A 5 11.21 -8.32 -12.24
CA LYS A 5 12.54 -7.84 -11.83
C LYS A 5 13.29 -7.06 -12.93
N GLU A 6 13.07 -7.45 -14.18
CA GLU A 6 13.72 -6.80 -15.32
C GLU A 6 13.22 -5.37 -15.57
N TYR A 7 12.04 -5.05 -15.03
CA TYR A 7 11.39 -3.74 -15.17
C TYR A 7 11.52 -2.87 -13.92
N ILE A 8 12.06 -3.41 -12.83
CA ILE A 8 12.33 -2.66 -11.61
C ILE A 8 13.77 -2.19 -11.65
N LYS A 9 13.95 -0.87 -11.63
CA LYS A 9 15.29 -0.28 -11.55
C LYS A 9 15.68 0.00 -10.11
N GLU A 10 16.92 -0.30 -9.78
CA GLU A 10 17.48 -0.05 -8.47
C GLU A 10 18.39 1.18 -8.53
N TYR A 11 18.25 2.08 -7.57
CA TYR A 11 19.09 3.24 -7.38
C TYR A 11 19.63 3.22 -5.95
N ASP A 12 20.94 3.21 -5.82
CA ASP A 12 21.58 3.36 -4.52
C ASP A 12 21.62 4.85 -4.13
N ASP A 13 21.62 5.11 -2.83
CA ASP A 13 21.73 6.46 -2.27
C ASP A 13 20.64 7.44 -2.73
N PHE A 14 19.39 6.96 -2.86
CA PHE A 14 18.25 7.80 -3.23
C PHE A 14 17.06 7.58 -2.26
N PRO A 15 16.37 8.64 -1.77
CA PRO A 15 16.65 10.08 -1.95
C PRO A 15 17.82 10.62 -1.10
N ILE A 16 18.37 9.78 -0.23
CA ILE A 16 19.52 10.11 0.63
C ILE A 16 20.51 8.94 0.66
N GLU A 17 21.75 9.23 1.03
CA GLU A 17 22.81 8.23 1.18
C GLU A 17 22.37 7.06 2.11
N GLY A 18 22.72 5.84 1.72
CA GLY A 18 22.39 4.60 2.43
C GLY A 18 21.02 4.00 2.10
N ILE A 19 20.15 4.70 1.35
CA ILE A 19 18.85 4.20 0.97
C ILE A 19 18.88 3.62 -0.45
N LYS A 20 18.42 2.38 -0.59
CA LYS A 20 18.20 1.75 -1.90
C LYS A 20 16.76 1.99 -2.34
N TYR A 21 16.59 2.63 -3.48
CA TYR A 21 15.30 2.94 -4.07
C TYR A 21 14.94 1.98 -5.20
N TYR A 22 13.75 1.42 -5.14
CA TYR A 22 13.18 0.58 -6.18
C TYR A 22 12.20 1.39 -7.02
N ASP A 23 12.58 1.64 -8.28
CA ASP A 23 11.75 2.37 -9.24
C ASP A 23 10.88 1.41 -10.06
N LEU A 24 9.59 1.45 -9.82
CA LEU A 24 8.58 0.68 -10.52
C LEU A 24 7.98 1.44 -11.72
N ASN A 25 8.39 2.68 -11.99
CA ASN A 25 7.85 3.45 -13.10
C ASN A 25 7.96 2.75 -14.48
N PRO A 26 9.06 2.04 -14.81
CA PRO A 26 9.12 1.32 -16.07
C PRO A 26 8.01 0.26 -16.20
N LEU A 27 7.70 -0.45 -15.11
CA LEU A 27 6.62 -1.42 -15.03
C LEU A 27 5.25 -0.75 -15.19
N TYR A 28 5.02 0.38 -14.51
CA TYR A 28 3.74 1.09 -14.58
C TYR A 28 3.49 1.76 -15.94
N LYS A 29 4.53 2.11 -16.70
CA LYS A 29 4.42 2.69 -18.05
C LYS A 29 3.97 1.67 -19.10
N ASP A 30 4.24 0.39 -18.90
CA ASP A 30 3.79 -0.67 -19.79
C ASP A 30 2.39 -1.14 -19.35
N GLY A 31 1.38 -0.85 -20.20
CA GLY A 31 0.00 -1.18 -19.91
C GLY A 31 -0.27 -2.67 -19.79
N GLN A 32 0.35 -3.50 -20.66
CA GLN A 32 0.16 -4.95 -20.64
C GLN A 32 0.81 -5.58 -19.42
N LEU A 33 2.03 -5.15 -19.11
CA LEU A 33 2.77 -5.62 -17.95
C LEU A 33 2.07 -5.24 -16.64
N ARG A 34 1.53 -4.02 -16.58
CA ARG A 34 0.76 -3.54 -15.43
C ARG A 34 -0.52 -4.36 -15.24
N THR A 35 -1.27 -4.65 -16.31
CA THR A 35 -2.47 -5.51 -16.25
C THR A 35 -2.10 -6.89 -15.72
N LYS A 36 -1.05 -7.49 -16.28
CA LYS A 36 -0.58 -8.80 -15.80
C LYS A 36 -0.17 -8.78 -14.32
N LEU A 37 0.47 -7.71 -13.86
CA LEU A 37 0.82 -7.56 -12.44
C LEU A 37 -0.43 -7.59 -11.54
N VAL A 38 -1.48 -6.88 -11.94
CA VAL A 38 -2.76 -6.86 -11.21
C VAL A 38 -3.39 -8.25 -11.19
N GLU A 39 -3.44 -8.95 -12.31
CA GLU A 39 -3.94 -10.32 -12.40
C GLU A 39 -3.17 -11.29 -11.50
N ASP A 40 -1.85 -11.21 -11.49
CA ASP A 40 -1.00 -12.05 -10.64
C ASP A 40 -1.21 -11.73 -9.15
N CYS A 41 -1.40 -10.46 -8.78
CA CYS A 41 -1.74 -10.05 -7.41
C CYS A 41 -3.11 -10.61 -6.99
N ILE A 42 -4.11 -10.51 -7.84
CA ILE A 42 -5.46 -11.04 -7.58
C ILE A 42 -5.41 -12.56 -7.39
N SER A 43 -4.71 -13.27 -8.29
CA SER A 43 -4.52 -14.71 -8.16
C SER A 43 -3.86 -15.07 -6.81
N ALA A 44 -2.83 -14.34 -6.41
CA ALA A 44 -2.17 -14.55 -5.13
C ALA A 44 -3.11 -14.30 -3.93
N ILE A 45 -3.96 -13.25 -4.00
CA ILE A 45 -4.96 -12.95 -2.98
C ILE A 45 -5.98 -14.08 -2.86
N VAL A 46 -6.48 -14.59 -3.98
CA VAL A 46 -7.47 -15.67 -4.02
C VAL A 46 -6.85 -16.98 -3.49
N ASP A 47 -5.65 -17.32 -3.92
CA ASP A 47 -4.96 -18.55 -3.55
C ASP A 47 -4.53 -18.56 -2.08
N SER A 48 -4.26 -17.40 -1.49
CA SER A 48 -3.80 -17.26 -0.10
C SER A 48 -4.86 -17.58 0.96
N LYS A 49 -6.13 -17.76 0.55
CA LYS A 49 -7.26 -18.02 1.45
C LYS A 49 -7.36 -16.99 2.59
N LEU A 50 -7.02 -15.75 2.30
CA LEU A 50 -7.15 -14.66 3.26
C LEU A 50 -8.59 -14.54 3.79
N PRO A 51 -8.77 -14.04 5.01
CA PRO A 51 -10.08 -13.66 5.50
C PRO A 51 -10.76 -12.69 4.52
N THR A 52 -12.08 -12.79 4.39
CA THR A 52 -12.83 -11.84 3.56
C THR A 52 -12.61 -10.41 4.01
N PHE A 53 -12.50 -9.49 3.06
CA PHE A 53 -12.33 -8.06 3.33
C PHE A 53 -13.34 -7.23 2.56
N ASP A 54 -13.62 -6.05 3.08
CA ASP A 54 -14.64 -5.13 2.56
C ASP A 54 -13.98 -4.02 1.73
N TYR A 55 -12.74 -3.65 2.08
CA TYR A 55 -11.98 -2.55 1.49
C TYR A 55 -10.55 -2.95 1.19
N VAL A 56 -9.95 -2.24 0.25
CA VAL A 56 -8.49 -2.21 0.04
C VAL A 56 -7.95 -0.91 0.64
N GLY A 57 -7.07 -1.03 1.62
CA GLY A 57 -6.34 0.08 2.22
C GLY A 57 -5.10 0.38 1.41
N VAL A 58 -4.99 1.58 0.89
CA VAL A 58 -3.91 1.98 -0.04
C VAL A 58 -3.05 3.07 0.58
N VAL A 59 -1.73 2.86 0.56
CA VAL A 59 -0.77 3.78 1.18
C VAL A 59 -0.32 4.85 0.19
N GLU A 60 -0.35 6.12 0.62
CA GLU A 60 0.14 7.24 -0.18
C GLU A 60 1.65 7.12 -0.39
N SER A 61 2.12 7.31 -1.59
CA SER A 61 1.44 7.67 -2.82
C SER A 61 1.46 6.54 -3.86
N ARG A 62 2.51 5.72 -3.88
CA ARG A 62 2.71 4.69 -4.91
C ARG A 62 1.76 3.50 -4.72
N GLY A 63 1.42 3.15 -3.48
CA GLY A 63 0.43 2.13 -3.17
C GLY A 63 -0.95 2.43 -3.76
N TYR A 64 -1.27 3.71 -4.02
CA TYR A 64 -2.52 4.09 -4.69
C TYR A 64 -2.64 3.52 -6.10
N ILE A 65 -1.53 3.38 -6.82
CA ILE A 65 -1.53 2.91 -8.21
C ILE A 65 -2.02 1.46 -8.27
N ILE A 66 -1.29 0.55 -7.64
CA ILE A 66 -1.61 -0.88 -7.70
C ILE A 66 -2.85 -1.22 -6.88
N GLY A 67 -3.02 -0.60 -5.71
CA GLY A 67 -4.15 -0.88 -4.83
C GLY A 67 -5.49 -0.45 -5.41
N SER A 68 -5.54 0.67 -6.15
CA SER A 68 -6.78 1.09 -6.84
C SER A 68 -7.19 0.12 -7.93
N MET A 69 -6.24 -0.42 -8.68
CA MET A 69 -6.52 -1.41 -9.72
C MET A 69 -7.02 -2.73 -9.11
N ILE A 70 -6.38 -3.20 -8.04
CA ILE A 70 -6.81 -4.41 -7.31
C ILE A 70 -8.23 -4.21 -6.75
N ALA A 71 -8.50 -3.07 -6.13
CA ALA A 71 -9.83 -2.76 -5.58
C ALA A 71 -10.90 -2.74 -6.68
N HIS A 72 -10.60 -2.15 -7.84
CA HIS A 72 -11.50 -2.12 -9.00
C HIS A 72 -11.84 -3.53 -9.48
N GLU A 73 -10.85 -4.35 -9.75
CA GLU A 73 -11.03 -5.72 -10.25
C GLU A 73 -11.79 -6.62 -9.25
N LEU A 74 -11.56 -6.44 -7.96
CA LEU A 74 -12.24 -7.18 -6.91
C LEU A 74 -13.58 -6.57 -6.50
N ASN A 75 -13.99 -5.47 -7.12
CA ASN A 75 -15.19 -4.70 -6.77
C ASN A 75 -15.25 -4.38 -5.26
N ARG A 76 -14.15 -3.83 -4.71
CA ARG A 76 -14.02 -3.42 -3.32
C ARG A 76 -13.85 -1.91 -3.20
N GLY A 77 -14.33 -1.35 -2.09
CA GLY A 77 -14.07 0.06 -1.77
C GLY A 77 -12.61 0.32 -1.41
N LEU A 78 -12.23 1.61 -1.38
CA LEU A 78 -10.91 2.07 -1.01
C LEU A 78 -10.92 2.77 0.34
N VAL A 79 -9.88 2.51 1.13
CA VAL A 79 -9.54 3.30 2.32
C VAL A 79 -8.18 3.96 2.08
N LEU A 80 -8.16 5.30 2.08
CA LEU A 80 -6.96 6.08 1.78
C LEU A 80 -6.13 6.27 3.06
N LEU A 81 -4.87 5.87 3.00
CA LEU A 81 -3.89 6.08 4.06
C LEU A 81 -2.92 7.17 3.60
N ARG A 82 -3.01 8.35 4.25
CA ARG A 82 -2.22 9.53 3.88
C ARG A 82 -0.93 9.59 4.68
N SER A 83 0.16 9.92 4.02
CA SER A 83 1.50 9.99 4.62
C SER A 83 1.76 11.25 5.46
N LYS A 84 0.77 12.12 5.58
CA LYS A 84 0.83 13.36 6.40
C LYS A 84 -0.54 13.65 6.98
N PRO A 85 -0.62 14.23 8.18
CA PRO A 85 -1.88 14.64 8.79
C PRO A 85 -2.52 15.84 8.08
N ASN A 86 -3.80 16.06 8.39
CA ASN A 86 -4.62 17.14 7.84
C ASN A 86 -4.77 17.09 6.30
N ARG A 87 -4.84 15.88 5.77
CA ARG A 87 -5.05 15.62 4.33
C ARG A 87 -6.39 15.00 4.00
N LEU A 88 -7.15 14.63 5.04
CA LEU A 88 -8.49 14.06 4.92
C LEU A 88 -9.48 14.90 5.72
N PRO A 89 -10.71 15.14 5.20
CA PRO A 89 -11.75 15.87 5.93
C PRO A 89 -12.45 14.96 6.95
N GLY A 90 -13.24 15.57 7.84
CA GLY A 90 -14.06 14.86 8.81
C GLY A 90 -13.27 14.28 9.98
N GLU A 91 -13.79 13.22 10.57
CA GLU A 91 -13.12 12.55 11.68
C GLU A 91 -12.01 11.64 11.18
N THR A 92 -10.81 11.87 11.63
CA THR A 92 -9.62 11.11 11.26
C THR A 92 -8.89 10.53 12.47
N SER A 93 -8.05 9.56 12.23
CA SER A 93 -7.05 9.06 13.17
C SER A 93 -5.66 9.29 12.58
N VAL A 94 -4.72 9.67 13.45
CA VAL A 94 -3.31 9.85 13.07
C VAL A 94 -2.46 9.00 13.99
N VAL A 95 -1.45 8.34 13.42
CA VAL A 95 -0.41 7.61 14.16
C VAL A 95 0.96 8.08 13.73
N LYS A 96 1.95 7.91 14.61
CA LYS A 96 3.37 8.06 14.30
C LYS A 96 3.96 6.67 14.12
N HIS A 97 4.80 6.49 13.13
CA HIS A 97 5.52 5.25 12.89
C HIS A 97 6.95 5.54 12.45
N THR A 98 7.83 4.56 12.61
CA THR A 98 9.24 4.71 12.25
C THR A 98 9.51 4.09 10.90
N LEU A 99 10.20 4.82 10.03
CA LEU A 99 10.74 4.38 8.76
C LEU A 99 12.27 4.23 8.86
N GLU A 100 12.90 3.69 7.81
CA GLU A 100 14.36 3.56 7.74
C GLU A 100 15.11 4.90 7.89
N TYR A 101 14.46 6.01 7.50
CA TYR A 101 15.03 7.35 7.47
C TYR A 101 14.36 8.34 8.43
N GLY A 102 13.67 7.83 9.46
CA GLY A 102 13.12 8.67 10.54
C GLY A 102 11.65 8.43 10.82
N ASP A 103 11.10 9.28 11.67
CA ASP A 103 9.70 9.22 12.06
C ASP A 103 8.78 9.77 10.96
N ALA A 104 7.70 9.08 10.73
CA ALA A 104 6.65 9.45 9.80
C ALA A 104 5.28 9.46 10.50
N GLN A 105 4.30 10.02 9.84
CA GLN A 105 2.93 10.01 10.31
C GLN A 105 2.03 9.39 9.24
N MET A 106 0.93 8.78 9.69
CA MET A 106 -0.09 8.26 8.79
C MET A 106 -1.46 8.66 9.29
N GLU A 107 -2.33 9.10 8.37
CA GLU A 107 -3.69 9.53 8.63
C GLU A 107 -4.68 8.66 7.89
N CYS A 108 -5.81 8.33 8.56
CA CYS A 108 -6.93 7.61 8.00
C CYS A 108 -8.25 8.22 8.50
N GLN A 109 -9.27 8.31 7.63
CA GLN A 109 -10.63 8.64 8.08
C GLN A 109 -11.19 7.52 8.92
N LYS A 110 -11.97 7.88 9.97
CA LYS A 110 -12.67 6.88 10.79
C LYS A 110 -13.71 6.12 9.98
N GLY A 111 -13.87 4.86 10.31
CA GLY A 111 -14.84 3.97 9.68
C GLY A 111 -14.88 2.61 10.35
N ASN A 112 -15.41 1.62 9.65
CA ASN A 112 -15.46 0.24 10.11
C ASN A 112 -15.38 -0.72 8.91
N GLY A 113 -15.14 -1.99 9.18
CA GLY A 113 -15.00 -3.03 8.16
C GLY A 113 -13.59 -3.63 8.11
N ARG A 114 -13.43 -4.66 7.32
CA ARG A 114 -12.17 -5.39 7.16
C ARG A 114 -11.38 -4.84 5.99
N VAL A 115 -10.08 -4.64 6.18
CA VAL A 115 -9.23 -3.96 5.20
C VAL A 115 -8.04 -4.85 4.85
N LEU A 116 -7.87 -5.14 3.56
CA LEU A 116 -6.62 -5.65 2.99
C LEU A 116 -5.71 -4.46 2.70
N ILE A 117 -4.51 -4.44 3.28
CA ILE A 117 -3.54 -3.38 3.02
C ILE A 117 -2.74 -3.72 1.75
N VAL A 118 -2.56 -2.73 0.88
CA VAL A 118 -1.76 -2.87 -0.35
C VAL A 118 -0.78 -1.71 -0.47
N ASP A 119 0.48 -2.07 -0.66
CA ASP A 119 1.56 -1.14 -1.02
C ASP A 119 2.41 -1.74 -2.15
N ASP A 120 3.23 -0.93 -2.82
CA ASP A 120 4.03 -1.35 -3.97
C ASP A 120 5.39 -1.94 -3.57
N VAL A 121 5.95 -1.51 -2.44
CA VAL A 121 7.24 -1.98 -1.92
C VAL A 121 7.16 -2.14 -0.41
N ILE A 122 7.53 -3.30 0.07
CA ILE A 122 7.73 -3.56 1.50
C ILE A 122 9.24 -3.66 1.75
N ALA A 123 9.82 -2.66 2.42
CA ALA A 123 11.21 -2.65 2.84
C ALA A 123 11.35 -3.25 4.25
N THR A 124 11.41 -2.44 5.29
CA THR A 124 11.51 -2.89 6.70
C THR A 124 10.16 -3.23 7.33
N GLY A 125 9.06 -2.93 6.66
CA GLY A 125 7.71 -3.11 7.18
C GLY A 125 7.19 -1.95 8.03
N GLY A 126 7.97 -0.90 8.24
CA GLY A 126 7.53 0.26 9.04
C GLY A 126 6.25 0.91 8.52
N THR A 127 6.11 1.07 7.20
CA THR A 127 4.90 1.59 6.56
C THR A 127 3.67 0.69 6.82
N ILE A 128 3.84 -0.62 6.69
CA ILE A 128 2.76 -1.58 6.92
C ILE A 128 2.32 -1.58 8.39
N ASN A 129 3.26 -1.52 9.32
CA ASN A 129 2.95 -1.42 10.75
C ASN A 129 2.18 -0.13 11.06
N GLY A 130 2.59 1.01 10.49
CA GLY A 130 1.86 2.27 10.60
C GLY A 130 0.44 2.18 10.02
N ALA A 131 0.27 1.49 8.88
CA ALA A 131 -1.02 1.26 8.25
C ALA A 131 -1.95 0.41 9.15
N ILE A 132 -1.43 -0.67 9.72
CA ILE A 132 -2.19 -1.51 10.67
C ILE A 132 -2.63 -0.68 11.88
N GLU A 133 -1.73 0.09 12.46
CA GLU A 133 -2.01 0.90 13.64
C GLU A 133 -3.05 1.98 13.37
N VAL A 134 -2.92 2.75 12.28
CA VAL A 134 -3.86 3.82 11.96
C VAL A 134 -5.24 3.29 11.60
N LEU A 135 -5.34 2.19 10.85
CA LEU A 135 -6.60 1.53 10.54
C LEU A 135 -7.30 1.04 11.80
N THR A 136 -6.58 0.37 12.69
CA THR A 136 -7.13 -0.11 13.97
C THR A 136 -7.64 1.06 14.81
N LYS A 137 -6.88 2.13 14.92
CA LYS A 137 -7.27 3.36 15.64
C LYS A 137 -8.46 4.06 15.00
N ALA A 138 -8.61 3.97 13.68
CA ALA A 138 -9.72 4.54 12.93
C ALA A 138 -11.00 3.69 12.99
N GLY A 139 -10.96 2.47 13.55
CA GLY A 139 -12.10 1.58 13.74
C GLY A 139 -12.22 0.43 12.74
N TYR A 140 -11.23 0.27 11.85
CA TYR A 140 -11.16 -0.84 10.90
C TYR A 140 -10.47 -2.07 11.49
N THR A 141 -10.65 -3.21 10.83
CA THR A 141 -9.97 -4.46 11.14
C THR A 141 -9.03 -4.82 9.98
N PRO A 142 -7.71 -4.56 10.09
CA PRO A 142 -6.75 -5.04 9.11
C PRO A 142 -6.75 -6.56 9.04
N THR A 143 -6.83 -7.15 7.85
CA THR A 143 -6.89 -8.61 7.65
C THR A 143 -5.57 -9.18 7.17
N SER A 144 -4.86 -8.47 6.33
CA SER A 144 -3.55 -8.82 5.78
C SER A 144 -2.91 -7.60 5.11
N ALA A 145 -1.65 -7.75 4.70
CA ALA A 145 -0.88 -6.80 3.92
C ALA A 145 -0.04 -7.53 2.87
#